data_fb707f09a6a76564150353da0b510939
#
_entry.id   fb707f09a6a76564150353da0b510939
#
_cell.length_a   1.000
_cell.length_b   1.000
_cell.length_c   1.000
_cell.angle_alpha   90.00
_cell.angle_beta   90.00
_cell.angle_gamma   90.00
#
_symmetry.space_group_name_H-M   'P 1'
#
loop_
_entity.id
_entity.type
_entity.pdbx_description
1 polymer ?
#
loop_
_entity_poly.entity_id
_entity_poly.type
_entity_poly.pdbx_seq_one_letter_code
_entity_poly.pdbx_strand_id
1 'polypeptide(L)'
;MTVEAVIWDFGGVFTTSPFEAFARYEAEKGLPKDLIRKVNSTNPDSNAWALFERNEIDAKGFDELFLAESTALGHPVPGREVLPLISGAVRPRMVAALKACKQHFKVGCITNNMVSHHSPGADAPQQAAGAMGQILPLFDHVIESSKAGVRKPDPAIYLMMCAALGVKPEACVYLDDLGINCKPAAALGMRAIKVVDVDQTLAELSAATGLIFEDGVAA
;
A
#
# COMPACT_ATOMS: atom_id res chain seq x y z
N MET A 1 15.59 21.42 5.51
CA MET A 1 15.98 19.99 5.64
C MET A 1 16.39 19.50 4.28
N THR A 2 17.51 18.79 4.18
CA THR A 2 17.91 18.16 2.92
C THR A 2 17.27 16.79 2.86
N VAL A 3 16.48 16.50 1.80
CA VAL A 3 15.91 15.18 1.56
C VAL A 3 17.03 14.24 1.09
N GLU A 4 17.12 13.06 1.69
CA GLU A 4 18.06 12.00 1.31
C GLU A 4 17.36 10.76 0.76
N ALA A 5 16.10 10.53 1.16
CA ALA A 5 15.33 9.39 0.69
C ALA A 5 13.86 9.73 0.46
N VAL A 6 13.25 9.02 -0.50
CA VAL A 6 11.82 9.01 -0.74
C VAL A 6 11.32 7.58 -0.55
N ILE A 7 10.37 7.42 0.37
CA ILE A 7 9.82 6.12 0.78
C ILE A 7 8.35 6.09 0.37
N TRP A 8 7.94 5.01 -0.27
CA TRP A 8 6.63 4.87 -0.90
C TRP A 8 5.87 3.67 -0.34
N ASP A 9 4.56 3.79 -0.20
CA ASP A 9 3.69 2.63 -0.24
C ASP A 9 3.55 2.14 -1.70
N PHE A 10 2.99 0.96 -1.89
CA PHE A 10 2.76 0.39 -3.21
C PHE A 10 1.28 0.52 -3.63
N GLY A 11 0.37 -0.07 -2.87
CA GLY A 11 -1.07 -0.07 -3.15
C GLY A 11 -1.68 1.32 -2.99
N GLY A 12 -2.58 1.73 -3.91
CA GLY A 12 -3.14 3.08 -3.85
C GLY A 12 -2.18 4.21 -4.23
N VAL A 13 -0.87 3.95 -4.28
CA VAL A 13 0.17 4.89 -4.71
C VAL A 13 0.57 4.62 -6.16
N PHE A 14 1.11 3.44 -6.47
CA PHE A 14 1.46 3.05 -7.85
C PHE A 14 0.31 2.40 -8.59
N THR A 15 -0.74 2.00 -7.88
CA THR A 15 -1.99 1.47 -8.44
C THR A 15 -3.17 2.31 -8.00
N THR A 16 -4.31 2.17 -8.67
CA THR A 16 -5.57 2.75 -8.17
C THR A 16 -5.91 2.16 -6.81
N SER A 17 -6.60 2.93 -5.98
CA SER A 17 -6.97 2.48 -4.64
C SER A 17 -7.97 1.32 -4.70
N PRO A 18 -7.82 0.26 -3.88
CA PRO A 18 -8.80 -0.82 -3.80
C PRO A 18 -10.19 -0.37 -3.34
N PHE A 19 -10.29 0.80 -2.70
CA PHE A 19 -11.57 1.31 -2.21
C PHE A 19 -12.60 1.56 -3.31
N GLU A 20 -12.18 1.91 -4.52
CA GLU A 20 -13.08 2.04 -5.67
C GLU A 20 -13.66 0.69 -6.08
N ALA A 21 -12.85 -0.38 -6.05
CA ALA A 21 -13.30 -1.73 -6.34
C ALA A 21 -14.23 -2.24 -5.23
N PHE A 22 -13.94 -1.94 -3.96
CA PHE A 22 -14.81 -2.27 -2.83
C PHE A 22 -16.18 -1.59 -2.98
N ALA A 23 -16.19 -0.28 -3.29
CA ALA A 23 -17.45 0.47 -3.46
C ALA A 23 -18.31 -0.09 -4.61
N ARG A 24 -17.70 -0.49 -5.74
CA ARG A 24 -18.43 -1.14 -6.84
C ARG A 24 -19.00 -2.49 -6.41
N TYR A 25 -18.20 -3.33 -5.77
CA TYR A 25 -18.62 -4.63 -5.26
C TYR A 25 -19.80 -4.49 -4.27
N GLU A 26 -19.68 -3.57 -3.32
CA GLU A 26 -20.73 -3.30 -2.35
C GLU A 26 -22.04 -2.88 -3.04
N ALA A 27 -21.97 -1.99 -4.03
CA ALA A 27 -23.13 -1.56 -4.80
C ALA A 27 -23.76 -2.71 -5.61
N GLU A 28 -22.94 -3.53 -6.27
CA GLU A 28 -23.39 -4.68 -7.06
C GLU A 28 -24.07 -5.76 -6.22
N LYS A 29 -23.58 -5.97 -4.99
CA LYS A 29 -24.12 -6.96 -4.05
C LYS A 29 -25.23 -6.40 -3.14
N GLY A 30 -25.59 -5.13 -3.27
CA GLY A 30 -26.58 -4.48 -2.40
C GLY A 30 -26.16 -4.37 -0.95
N LEU A 31 -24.84 -4.31 -0.69
CA LEU A 31 -24.26 -4.19 0.63
C LEU A 31 -24.22 -2.72 1.09
N PRO A 32 -24.16 -2.46 2.40
CA PRO A 32 -23.97 -1.10 2.90
C PRO A 32 -22.67 -0.49 2.37
N LYS A 33 -22.71 0.80 2.06
CA LYS A 33 -21.53 1.55 1.67
C LYS A 33 -20.44 1.49 2.76
N ASP A 34 -19.20 1.33 2.33
CA ASP A 34 -18.02 1.24 3.19
C ASP A 34 -18.03 0.03 4.17
N LEU A 35 -18.83 -1.01 3.91
CA LEU A 35 -18.90 -2.20 4.73
C LEU A 35 -17.52 -2.89 4.84
N ILE A 36 -16.85 -3.13 3.71
CA ILE A 36 -15.52 -3.78 3.67
C ILE A 36 -14.52 -2.96 4.48
N ARG A 37 -14.53 -1.62 4.33
CA ARG A 37 -13.69 -0.73 5.14
C ARG A 37 -14.01 -0.82 6.63
N LYS A 38 -15.29 -0.94 6.99
CA LYS A 38 -15.72 -1.09 8.37
C LYS A 38 -15.24 -2.40 8.97
N VAL A 39 -15.33 -3.51 8.24
CA VAL A 39 -14.75 -4.81 8.65
C VAL A 39 -13.25 -4.64 8.93
N ASN A 40 -12.50 -4.06 7.97
CA ASN A 40 -11.06 -3.88 8.07
C ASN A 40 -10.62 -2.92 9.18
N SER A 41 -11.47 -1.98 9.58
CA SER A 41 -11.19 -1.04 10.68
C SER A 41 -11.62 -1.55 12.06
N THR A 42 -12.36 -2.65 12.11
CA THR A 42 -12.76 -3.30 13.37
C THR A 42 -11.62 -4.21 13.84
N ASN A 43 -11.17 -4.04 15.09
CA ASN A 43 -10.02 -4.78 15.65
C ASN A 43 -8.78 -4.75 14.73
N PRO A 44 -8.25 -3.59 14.39
CA PRO A 44 -7.27 -3.42 13.30
C PRO A 44 -5.95 -4.17 13.50
N ASP A 45 -5.66 -4.60 14.72
CA ASP A 45 -4.43 -5.34 15.04
C ASP A 45 -4.61 -6.88 15.01
N SER A 46 -5.86 -7.37 15.01
CA SER A 46 -6.16 -8.80 15.15
C SER A 46 -7.23 -9.32 14.19
N ASN A 47 -7.72 -8.48 13.28
CA ASN A 47 -8.70 -8.89 12.27
C ASN A 47 -8.06 -9.73 11.15
N ALA A 48 -8.88 -10.28 10.25
CA ALA A 48 -8.45 -11.11 9.13
C ALA A 48 -7.36 -10.44 8.28
N TRP A 49 -7.49 -9.12 8.00
CA TRP A 49 -6.51 -8.35 7.25
C TRP A 49 -5.17 -8.26 7.97
N ALA A 50 -5.19 -7.92 9.27
CA ALA A 50 -3.97 -7.78 10.04
C ALA A 50 -3.18 -9.10 10.10
N LEU A 51 -3.87 -10.22 10.35
CA LEU A 51 -3.26 -11.55 10.39
C LEU A 51 -2.71 -11.96 9.02
N PHE A 52 -3.46 -11.69 7.95
CA PHE A 52 -3.08 -12.04 6.60
C PHE A 52 -1.88 -11.21 6.11
N GLU A 53 -1.86 -9.89 6.37
CA GLU A 53 -0.75 -9.01 6.02
C GLU A 53 0.55 -9.32 6.79
N ARG A 54 0.46 -9.95 7.97
CA ARG A 54 1.62 -10.47 8.71
C ARG A 54 1.99 -11.91 8.38
N ASN A 55 1.25 -12.54 7.43
CA ASN A 55 1.42 -13.93 7.02
C ASN A 55 1.17 -14.94 8.18
N GLU A 56 0.30 -14.59 9.12
CA GLU A 56 -0.11 -15.48 10.22
C GLU A 56 -1.23 -16.45 9.81
N ILE A 57 -1.95 -16.12 8.73
CA ILE A 57 -2.97 -16.96 8.10
C ILE A 57 -2.78 -16.97 6.58
N ASP A 58 -3.24 -18.03 5.93
CA ASP A 58 -3.29 -18.16 4.47
C ASP A 58 -4.60 -17.59 3.87
N ALA A 59 -4.76 -17.68 2.55
CA ALA A 59 -5.95 -17.19 1.85
C ALA A 59 -7.24 -17.90 2.31
N LYS A 60 -7.15 -19.17 2.72
CA LYS A 60 -8.30 -19.91 3.26
C LYS A 60 -8.67 -19.39 4.65
N GLY A 61 -7.68 -19.21 5.52
CA GLY A 61 -7.88 -18.60 6.84
C GLY A 61 -8.45 -17.19 6.73
N PHE A 62 -7.98 -16.40 5.77
CA PHE A 62 -8.56 -15.08 5.49
C PHE A 62 -10.03 -15.18 5.06
N ASP A 63 -10.39 -16.10 4.13
CA ASP A 63 -11.77 -16.30 3.69
C ASP A 63 -12.70 -16.61 4.86
N GLU A 64 -12.31 -17.53 5.73
CA GLU A 64 -13.09 -17.96 6.88
C GLU A 64 -13.25 -16.84 7.93
N LEU A 65 -12.17 -16.15 8.29
CA LEU A 65 -12.20 -15.08 9.29
C LEU A 65 -12.94 -13.84 8.78
N PHE A 66 -12.68 -13.41 7.55
CA PHE A 66 -13.36 -12.25 6.98
C PHE A 66 -14.88 -12.48 6.85
N LEU A 67 -15.28 -13.71 6.48
CA LEU A 67 -16.70 -14.10 6.47
C LEU A 67 -17.31 -14.00 7.89
N ALA A 68 -16.62 -14.47 8.92
CA ALA A 68 -17.09 -14.38 10.29
C ALA A 68 -17.21 -12.92 10.76
N GLU A 69 -16.21 -12.09 10.50
CA GLU A 69 -16.18 -10.67 10.86
C GLU A 69 -17.29 -9.87 10.15
N SER A 70 -17.47 -10.08 8.85
CA SER A 70 -18.53 -9.43 8.08
C SER A 70 -19.93 -9.90 8.50
N THR A 71 -20.08 -11.19 8.84
CA THR A 71 -21.32 -11.76 9.40
C THR A 71 -21.68 -11.12 10.73
N ALA A 72 -20.69 -10.89 11.61
CA ALA A 72 -20.90 -10.20 12.88
C ALA A 72 -21.42 -8.76 12.72
N LEU A 73 -21.15 -8.13 11.57
CA LEU A 73 -21.73 -6.85 11.19
C LEU A 73 -23.10 -6.95 10.45
N GLY A 74 -23.65 -8.18 10.36
CA GLY A 74 -24.95 -8.44 9.74
C GLY A 74 -24.93 -8.66 8.22
N HIS A 75 -23.74 -8.70 7.59
CA HIS A 75 -23.61 -8.80 6.14
C HIS A 75 -22.52 -9.83 5.77
N PRO A 76 -22.86 -11.11 5.57
CA PRO A 76 -21.87 -12.14 5.26
C PRO A 76 -21.23 -11.90 3.88
N VAL A 77 -19.91 -11.67 3.87
CA VAL A 77 -19.10 -11.47 2.67
C VAL A 77 -17.94 -12.45 2.71
N PRO A 78 -17.82 -13.39 1.74
CA PRO A 78 -16.68 -14.29 1.67
C PRO A 78 -15.39 -13.52 1.36
N GLY A 79 -14.32 -13.78 2.13
CA GLY A 79 -13.02 -13.12 1.93
C GLY A 79 -12.42 -13.41 0.54
N ARG A 80 -12.68 -14.61 -0.02
CA ARG A 80 -12.24 -14.96 -1.39
C ARG A 80 -12.84 -14.06 -2.49
N GLU A 81 -13.97 -13.38 -2.23
CA GLU A 81 -14.54 -12.40 -3.17
C GLU A 81 -13.89 -11.02 -3.01
N VAL A 82 -13.29 -10.75 -1.85
CA VAL A 82 -12.65 -9.46 -1.54
C VAL A 82 -11.18 -9.43 -1.97
N LEU A 83 -10.43 -10.52 -1.84
CA LEU A 83 -9.01 -10.56 -2.21
C LEU A 83 -8.73 -10.12 -3.65
N PRO A 84 -9.50 -10.52 -4.68
CA PRO A 84 -9.28 -10.08 -6.06
C PRO A 84 -9.48 -8.57 -6.27
N LEU A 85 -10.25 -7.91 -5.39
CA LEU A 85 -10.56 -6.48 -5.51
C LEU A 85 -9.38 -5.56 -5.15
N ILE A 86 -8.33 -6.11 -4.54
CA ILE A 86 -7.14 -5.35 -4.13
C ILE A 86 -6.29 -4.93 -5.35
N SER A 87 -6.43 -5.65 -6.47
CA SER A 87 -5.67 -5.38 -7.68
C SER A 87 -6.15 -4.09 -8.35
N GLY A 88 -5.30 -3.08 -8.39
CA GLY A 88 -5.56 -1.80 -9.05
C GLY A 88 -4.82 -1.64 -10.38
N ALA A 89 -5.27 -0.71 -11.22
CA ALA A 89 -4.56 -0.32 -12.44
C ALA A 89 -3.32 0.51 -12.10
N VAL A 90 -2.21 0.29 -12.80
CA VAL A 90 -0.96 1.07 -12.62
C VAL A 90 -1.19 2.54 -12.93
N ARG A 91 -0.56 3.41 -12.14
CA ARG A 91 -0.47 4.87 -12.35
C ARG A 91 0.88 5.22 -12.98
N PRO A 92 0.98 5.37 -14.31
CA PRO A 92 2.27 5.54 -15.01
C PRO A 92 3.05 6.77 -14.54
N ARG A 93 2.36 7.88 -14.22
CA ARG A 93 3.00 9.11 -13.73
C ARG A 93 3.70 8.93 -12.37
N MET A 94 3.14 8.09 -11.48
CA MET A 94 3.78 7.77 -10.20
C MET A 94 5.03 6.92 -10.42
N VAL A 95 5.01 6.00 -11.39
CA VAL A 95 6.20 5.21 -11.78
C VAL A 95 7.28 6.11 -12.39
N ALA A 96 6.91 7.08 -13.20
CA ALA A 96 7.84 8.07 -13.74
C ALA A 96 8.47 8.93 -12.63
N ALA A 97 7.68 9.35 -11.65
CA ALA A 97 8.16 10.09 -10.48
C ALA A 97 9.14 9.26 -9.62
N LEU A 98 8.89 7.97 -9.41
CA LEU A 98 9.82 7.07 -8.75
C LEU A 98 11.17 7.01 -9.49
N LYS A 99 11.13 6.84 -10.83
CA LYS A 99 12.34 6.79 -11.65
C LYS A 99 13.14 8.11 -11.59
N ALA A 100 12.47 9.25 -11.56
CA ALA A 100 13.11 10.54 -11.39
C ALA A 100 13.71 10.70 -9.99
N CYS A 101 12.99 10.34 -8.93
CA CYS A 101 13.49 10.37 -7.56
C CYS A 101 14.73 9.49 -7.39
N LYS A 102 14.75 8.29 -7.98
CA LYS A 102 15.89 7.36 -7.90
C LYS A 102 17.20 7.93 -8.44
N GLN A 103 17.16 8.92 -9.32
CA GLN A 103 18.36 9.56 -9.85
C GLN A 103 19.03 10.51 -8.85
N HIS A 104 18.30 10.94 -7.81
CA HIS A 104 18.74 11.98 -6.89
C HIS A 104 18.70 11.56 -5.42
N PHE A 105 17.88 10.56 -5.08
CA PHE A 105 17.60 10.12 -3.71
C PHE A 105 17.65 8.61 -3.63
N LYS A 106 17.86 8.09 -2.43
CA LYS A 106 17.56 6.69 -2.12
C LYS A 106 16.05 6.48 -2.18
N VAL A 107 15.62 5.35 -2.72
CA VAL A 107 14.18 5.05 -2.85
C VAL A 107 13.84 3.75 -2.14
N GLY A 108 12.86 3.79 -1.24
CA GLY A 108 12.37 2.64 -0.50
C GLY A 108 10.89 2.37 -0.74
N CYS A 109 10.47 1.12 -0.61
CA CYS A 109 9.06 0.74 -0.61
C CYS A 109 8.71 0.00 0.68
N ILE A 110 7.66 0.46 1.37
CA ILE A 110 7.06 -0.24 2.51
C ILE A 110 5.65 -0.64 2.12
N THR A 111 5.40 -1.93 1.91
CA THR A 111 4.08 -2.42 1.54
C THR A 111 3.53 -3.42 2.55
N ASN A 112 2.27 -3.20 2.95
CA ASN A 112 1.49 -4.21 3.64
C ASN A 112 0.98 -5.21 2.59
N ASN A 113 1.89 -6.06 2.12
CA ASN A 113 1.54 -7.06 1.12
C ASN A 113 1.20 -8.40 1.76
N MET A 114 0.43 -9.14 1.02
CA MET A 114 0.05 -10.50 1.35
C MET A 114 0.92 -11.45 0.53
N VAL A 115 1.52 -12.44 1.16
CA VAL A 115 2.16 -13.52 0.41
C VAL A 115 1.05 -14.24 -0.35
N SER A 116 1.03 -14.08 -1.67
CA SER A 116 0.29 -14.98 -2.53
C SER A 116 0.94 -16.36 -2.37
N HIS A 117 0.46 -17.18 -1.43
CA HIS A 117 0.68 -18.61 -1.55
C HIS A 117 -0.01 -19.00 -2.86
N HIS A 118 0.77 -19.20 -3.89
CA HIS A 118 0.30 -19.83 -5.12
C HIS A 118 -0.19 -21.22 -4.73
N SER A 119 -1.48 -21.33 -4.42
CA SER A 119 -2.16 -22.60 -4.59
C SER A 119 -2.10 -22.88 -6.09
N PRO A 120 -1.56 -24.04 -6.52
CA PRO A 120 -1.60 -24.41 -7.93
C PRO A 120 -3.08 -24.46 -8.36
N GLY A 121 -3.54 -23.48 -9.15
CA GLY A 121 -4.91 -23.42 -9.65
C GLY A 121 -5.70 -22.14 -9.37
N ALA A 122 -5.18 -21.16 -8.61
CA ALA A 122 -5.81 -19.86 -8.52
C ALA A 122 -5.16 -18.92 -9.55
N ASP A 123 -5.89 -18.58 -10.61
CA ASP A 123 -5.56 -17.49 -11.53
C ASP A 123 -5.63 -16.17 -10.75
N ALA A 124 -4.56 -15.84 -10.01
CA ALA A 124 -4.36 -14.47 -9.57
C ALA A 124 -4.33 -13.58 -10.81
N PRO A 125 -4.98 -12.42 -10.82
CA PRO A 125 -4.96 -11.55 -11.99
C PRO A 125 -3.51 -11.28 -12.38
N GLN A 126 -3.08 -11.87 -13.48
CA GLN A 126 -1.71 -11.86 -13.98
C GLN A 126 -1.13 -10.44 -14.14
N GLN A 127 -2.00 -9.44 -14.20
CA GLN A 127 -1.65 -8.03 -14.32
C GLN A 127 -1.08 -7.41 -13.03
N ALA A 128 -1.58 -7.75 -11.85
CA ALA A 128 -1.07 -7.18 -10.59
C ALA A 128 0.29 -7.78 -10.20
N ALA A 129 0.48 -9.10 -10.41
CA ALA A 129 1.79 -9.74 -10.28
C ALA A 129 2.78 -9.17 -11.30
N GLY A 130 2.33 -8.84 -12.52
CA GLY A 130 3.14 -8.18 -13.55
C GLY A 130 3.57 -6.76 -13.17
N ALA A 131 2.67 -5.94 -12.59
CA ALA A 131 2.98 -4.57 -12.18
C ALA A 131 3.96 -4.53 -10.99
N MET A 132 3.73 -5.31 -9.96
CA MET A 132 4.66 -5.43 -8.83
C MET A 132 6.04 -5.91 -9.29
N GLY A 133 6.09 -6.98 -10.11
CA GLY A 133 7.34 -7.51 -10.64
C GLY A 133 8.15 -6.52 -11.47
N GLN A 134 7.50 -5.55 -12.12
CA GLN A 134 8.17 -4.50 -12.90
C GLN A 134 8.56 -3.27 -12.07
N ILE A 135 7.82 -2.94 -11.03
CA ILE A 135 8.02 -1.71 -10.25
C ILE A 135 8.93 -1.96 -9.02
N LEU A 136 8.77 -3.08 -8.31
CA LEU A 136 9.57 -3.35 -7.11
C LEU A 136 11.10 -3.36 -7.35
N PRO A 137 11.63 -3.85 -8.49
CA PRO A 137 13.06 -3.79 -8.78
C PRO A 137 13.62 -2.36 -8.97
N LEU A 138 12.75 -1.36 -9.10
CA LEU A 138 13.18 0.04 -9.19
C LEU A 138 13.62 0.60 -7.83
N PHE A 139 13.20 0.01 -6.72
CA PHE A 139 13.58 0.47 -5.38
C PHE A 139 14.97 -0.02 -4.97
N ASP A 140 15.65 0.74 -4.12
CA ASP A 140 16.92 0.34 -3.51
C ASP A 140 16.69 -0.65 -2.37
N HIS A 141 15.54 -0.51 -1.66
CA HIS A 141 15.11 -1.46 -0.65
C HIS A 141 13.58 -1.58 -0.60
N VAL A 142 13.10 -2.80 -0.34
CA VAL A 142 11.68 -3.11 -0.21
C VAL A 142 11.44 -3.84 1.11
N ILE A 143 10.50 -3.35 1.92
CA ILE A 143 10.01 -4.04 3.11
C ILE A 143 8.58 -4.49 2.85
N GLU A 144 8.37 -5.79 2.86
CA GLU A 144 7.08 -6.46 2.77
C GLU A 144 6.66 -6.90 4.17
N SER A 145 5.49 -6.46 4.64
CA SER A 145 5.00 -6.77 6.00
C SER A 145 4.94 -8.26 6.28
N SER A 146 4.55 -9.05 5.30
CA SER A 146 4.48 -10.52 5.38
C SER A 146 5.83 -11.20 5.64
N LYS A 147 6.94 -10.57 5.24
CA LYS A 147 8.32 -11.06 5.49
C LYS A 147 8.92 -10.44 6.75
N ALA A 148 8.53 -9.21 7.06
CA ALA A 148 9.06 -8.47 8.21
C ALA A 148 8.41 -8.87 9.54
N GLY A 149 7.22 -9.50 9.50
CA GLY A 149 6.44 -9.84 10.70
C GLY A 149 5.87 -8.61 11.44
N VAL A 150 5.99 -7.44 10.82
CA VAL A 150 5.47 -6.16 11.31
C VAL A 150 4.85 -5.40 10.13
N ARG A 151 3.79 -4.64 10.39
CA ARG A 151 3.04 -3.93 9.35
C ARG A 151 2.84 -2.45 9.70
N LYS A 152 2.61 -1.62 8.70
CA LYS A 152 2.09 -0.26 8.92
C LYS A 152 0.73 -0.37 9.64
N PRO A 153 0.42 0.48 10.61
CA PRO A 153 1.09 1.73 10.99
C PRO A 153 2.11 1.61 12.13
N ASP A 154 2.63 0.42 12.46
CA ASP A 154 3.64 0.25 13.51
C ASP A 154 4.90 1.08 13.18
N PRO A 155 5.36 1.97 14.08
CA PRO A 155 6.56 2.79 13.88
C PRO A 155 7.82 1.98 13.54
N ALA A 156 7.92 0.74 13.99
CA ALA A 156 9.09 -0.10 13.77
C ALA A 156 9.39 -0.31 12.27
N ILE A 157 8.35 -0.47 11.42
CA ILE A 157 8.56 -0.74 9.99
C ILE A 157 9.19 0.44 9.25
N TYR A 158 8.88 1.68 9.66
CA TYR A 158 9.48 2.89 9.07
C TYR A 158 10.94 3.04 9.51
N LEU A 159 11.24 2.75 10.78
CA LEU A 159 12.61 2.76 11.31
C LEU A 159 13.47 1.67 10.66
N MET A 160 12.90 0.48 10.39
CA MET A 160 13.58 -0.58 9.63
C MET A 160 13.97 -0.08 8.22
N MET A 161 13.08 0.64 7.53
CA MET A 161 13.38 1.20 6.22
C MET A 161 14.47 2.27 6.30
N CYS A 162 14.41 3.16 7.28
CA CYS A 162 15.47 4.17 7.49
C CYS A 162 16.82 3.51 7.75
N ALA A 163 16.86 2.47 8.57
CA ALA A 163 18.08 1.71 8.84
C ALA A 163 18.64 1.03 7.57
N ALA A 164 17.75 0.40 6.79
CA ALA A 164 18.14 -0.28 5.54
C ALA A 164 18.70 0.71 4.49
N LEU A 165 18.13 1.91 4.40
CA LEU A 165 18.59 2.96 3.51
C LEU A 165 19.76 3.76 4.11
N GLY A 166 20.10 3.62 5.40
CA GLY A 166 21.15 4.38 6.07
C GLY A 166 20.83 5.88 6.11
N VAL A 167 19.60 6.24 6.44
CA VAL A 167 19.11 7.64 6.53
C VAL A 167 18.39 7.86 7.85
N LYS A 168 18.24 9.13 8.24
CA LYS A 168 17.40 9.51 9.39
C LYS A 168 15.96 9.79 8.93
N PRO A 169 14.95 9.55 9.79
CA PRO A 169 13.56 9.85 9.46
C PRO A 169 13.33 11.29 8.98
N GLU A 170 13.98 12.27 9.58
CA GLU A 170 13.84 13.69 9.27
C GLU A 170 14.36 14.05 7.86
N ALA A 171 15.18 13.18 7.26
CA ALA A 171 15.67 13.33 5.90
C ALA A 171 14.82 12.56 4.87
N CYS A 172 13.66 12.02 5.28
CA CYS A 172 12.79 11.21 4.42
C CYS A 172 11.49 11.94 4.05
N VAL A 173 11.07 11.73 2.80
CA VAL A 173 9.69 11.94 2.36
C VAL A 173 8.99 10.57 2.33
N TYR A 174 7.78 10.48 2.87
CA TYR A 174 6.97 9.26 2.89
C TYR A 174 5.64 9.48 2.18
N LEU A 175 5.26 8.57 1.26
CA LEU A 175 4.02 8.65 0.48
C LEU A 175 3.16 7.41 0.72
N ASP A 176 1.88 7.63 1.09
CA ASP A 176 0.91 6.55 1.35
C ASP A 176 -0.52 7.08 1.14
N ASP A 177 -1.45 6.27 0.63
CA ASP A 177 -2.83 6.66 0.42
C ASP A 177 -3.67 6.64 1.72
N LEU A 178 -3.17 5.97 2.77
CA LEU A 178 -3.84 5.86 4.05
C LEU A 178 -3.28 6.85 5.07
N GLY A 179 -4.11 7.79 5.52
CA GLY A 179 -3.72 8.75 6.55
C GLY A 179 -3.30 8.10 7.88
N ILE A 180 -3.79 6.90 8.19
CA ILE A 180 -3.37 6.15 9.38
C ILE A 180 -1.88 5.76 9.30
N ASN A 181 -1.36 5.50 8.11
CA ASN A 181 0.05 5.19 7.87
C ASN A 181 0.93 6.45 7.81
N CYS A 182 0.38 7.56 7.31
CA CYS A 182 1.10 8.85 7.27
C CYS A 182 1.38 9.42 8.67
N LYS A 183 0.46 9.20 9.64
CA LYS A 183 0.59 9.75 10.99
C LYS A 183 1.84 9.30 11.74
N PRO A 184 2.16 7.99 11.86
CA PRO A 184 3.37 7.54 12.54
C PRO A 184 4.65 7.97 11.80
N ALA A 185 4.65 7.99 10.46
CA ALA A 185 5.78 8.50 9.69
C ALA A 185 6.06 9.98 10.02
N ALA A 186 5.02 10.81 10.07
CA ALA A 186 5.14 12.21 10.48
C ALA A 186 5.59 12.38 11.94
N ALA A 187 5.11 11.53 12.85
CA ALA A 187 5.52 11.53 14.25
C ALA A 187 7.01 11.19 14.44
N LEU A 188 7.58 10.39 13.53
CA LEU A 188 9.02 10.10 13.47
C LEU A 188 9.85 11.22 12.84
N GLY A 189 9.21 12.28 12.32
CA GLY A 189 9.88 13.43 11.71
C GLY A 189 9.96 13.37 10.18
N MET A 190 9.38 12.36 9.51
CA MET A 190 9.33 12.29 8.07
C MET A 190 8.36 13.35 7.51
N ARG A 191 8.63 13.87 6.32
CA ARG A 191 7.64 14.63 5.57
C ARG A 191 6.66 13.68 4.91
N ALA A 192 5.50 13.47 5.55
CA ALA A 192 4.47 12.56 5.05
C ALA A 192 3.54 13.27 4.06
N ILE A 193 3.34 12.66 2.89
CA ILE A 193 2.42 13.08 1.83
C ILE A 193 1.31 12.03 1.72
N LYS A 194 0.07 12.45 1.95
CA LYS A 194 -1.08 11.58 1.73
C LYS A 194 -1.47 11.60 0.26
N VAL A 195 -1.33 10.47 -0.40
CA VAL A 195 -1.71 10.29 -1.81
C VAL A 195 -3.23 10.25 -1.94
N VAL A 196 -3.83 11.31 -2.47
CA VAL A 196 -5.27 11.40 -2.77
C VAL A 196 -5.49 11.31 -4.27
N ASP A 197 -4.78 12.13 -5.02
CA ASP A 197 -4.72 12.11 -6.49
C ASP A 197 -3.27 12.33 -6.95
N VAL A 198 -3.02 12.06 -8.23
CA VAL A 198 -1.66 12.10 -8.79
C VAL A 198 -1.14 13.54 -8.86
N ASP A 199 -1.97 14.50 -9.26
CA ASP A 199 -1.53 15.89 -9.50
C ASP A 199 -1.13 16.56 -8.19
N GLN A 200 -1.98 16.47 -7.15
CA GLN A 200 -1.69 16.97 -5.81
C GLN A 200 -0.43 16.30 -5.25
N THR A 201 -0.32 14.97 -5.40
CA THR A 201 0.81 14.22 -4.88
C THR A 201 2.13 14.64 -5.53
N LEU A 202 2.16 14.80 -6.85
CA LEU A 202 3.36 15.22 -7.57
C LEU A 202 3.73 16.69 -7.25
N ALA A 203 2.74 17.57 -7.06
CA ALA A 203 3.00 18.93 -6.61
C ALA A 203 3.63 18.99 -5.20
N GLU A 204 3.11 18.20 -4.25
CA GLU A 204 3.67 18.12 -2.89
C GLU A 204 5.06 17.47 -2.88
N LEU A 205 5.26 16.43 -3.70
CA LEU A 205 6.57 15.77 -3.84
C LEU A 205 7.59 16.72 -4.47
N SER A 206 7.19 17.49 -5.47
CA SER A 206 8.02 18.56 -6.07
C SER A 206 8.44 19.60 -5.03
N ALA A 207 7.49 20.08 -4.23
CA ALA A 207 7.76 21.04 -3.15
C ALA A 207 8.65 20.45 -2.03
N ALA A 208 8.66 19.12 -1.87
CA ALA A 208 9.50 18.43 -0.89
C ALA A 208 10.93 18.24 -1.38
N THR A 209 11.08 17.83 -2.64
CA THR A 209 12.34 17.35 -3.22
C THR A 209 13.06 18.38 -4.08
N GLY A 210 12.35 19.41 -4.56
CA GLY A 210 12.85 20.35 -5.55
C GLY A 210 12.88 19.81 -6.99
N LEU A 211 12.44 18.56 -7.22
CA LEU A 211 12.32 18.00 -8.56
C LEU A 211 11.06 18.51 -9.25
N ILE A 212 11.11 18.62 -10.57
CA ILE A 212 9.95 18.93 -11.40
C ILE A 212 9.45 17.62 -12.01
N PHE A 213 8.18 17.30 -11.78
CA PHE A 213 7.53 16.14 -12.38
C PHE A 213 6.63 16.63 -13.50
N GLU A 214 7.11 16.53 -14.73
CA GLU A 214 6.33 16.94 -15.91
C GLU A 214 5.17 15.97 -16.14
N ASP A 215 4.09 16.49 -16.74
CA ASP A 215 2.96 15.70 -17.18
C ASP A 215 3.44 14.71 -18.25
N GLY A 216 3.56 13.44 -17.88
CA GLY A 216 4.26 12.40 -18.59
C GLY A 216 3.97 12.35 -20.08
N VAL A 217 4.96 12.74 -20.86
CA VAL A 217 5.17 12.17 -22.17
C VAL A 217 6.32 11.19 -22.02
N ALA A 218 5.98 9.93 -21.81
CA ALA A 218 6.91 8.86 -22.11
C ALA A 218 7.01 8.79 -23.63
N ALA A 219 8.15 9.23 -24.17
CA ALA A 219 8.56 8.83 -25.50
C ALA A 219 8.91 7.33 -25.48
#